data_6c84d51536aab43a77640efd1237bba8
#
_entry.id   6c84d51536aab43a77640efd1237bba8
#
_cell.length_a   1.000
_cell.length_b   1.000
_cell.length_c   1.000
_cell.angle_alpha   90.00
_cell.angle_beta   90.00
_cell.angle_gamma   90.00
#
_symmetry.space_group_name_H-M   'P 1'
#
loop_
_entity.id
_entity.type
_entity.pdbx_description
1 polymer ?
#
loop_
_entity_poly.entity_id
_entity_poly.type
_entity_poly.pdbx_seq_one_letter_code
_entity_poly.pdbx_strand_id
1 'polypeptide(L)'
;MSTPELKIGHGYDVHRLVEGRDLILGGIKIEHTKGLLGHSDADVLAHALMDALLGAMRAGDIGQLFPDTDPAYEGADSMVLLSQVMQLVRNEGFELLDCDCTVAAQAPKLLPHRDAMRNRMAEVMGVTPDKVGVKATTTEGLGFVGTQEGIAAWAVVLLGRSAQ
;
A
#
# COMPACT_ATOMS: atom_id res chain seq x y z
N MET A 1 -33.47 -5.42 -12.00
CA MET A 1 -32.38 -5.25 -11.01
C MET A 1 -31.30 -4.37 -11.62
N SER A 2 -30.89 -3.35 -10.91
CA SER A 2 -29.77 -2.53 -11.35
C SER A 2 -28.45 -3.24 -11.05
N THR A 3 -27.50 -3.15 -11.97
CA THR A 3 -26.16 -3.71 -11.79
C THR A 3 -25.40 -2.85 -10.78
N PRO A 4 -24.70 -3.45 -9.79
CA PRO A 4 -23.88 -2.68 -8.89
C PRO A 4 -22.74 -1.99 -9.67
N GLU A 5 -22.37 -0.82 -9.23
CA GLU A 5 -21.23 -0.12 -9.82
C GLU A 5 -19.95 -0.66 -9.22
N LEU A 6 -19.05 -1.12 -10.08
CA LEU A 6 -17.75 -1.66 -9.70
C LEU A 6 -16.65 -0.80 -10.28
N LYS A 7 -15.59 -0.63 -9.51
CA LYS A 7 -14.37 0.09 -9.93
C LYS A 7 -13.14 -0.73 -9.59
N ILE A 8 -12.24 -0.83 -10.54
CA ILE A 8 -10.92 -1.44 -10.30
C ILE A 8 -9.87 -0.34 -10.26
N GLY A 9 -8.84 -0.56 -9.45
CA GLY A 9 -7.67 0.30 -9.40
C GLY A 9 -6.41 -0.52 -9.31
N HIS A 10 -5.33 0.03 -9.82
CA HIS A 10 -4.00 -0.57 -9.77
C HIS A 10 -3.02 0.46 -9.24
N GLY A 11 -2.12 0.04 -8.36
CA GLY A 11 -1.08 0.89 -7.81
C GLY A 11 0.28 0.21 -7.90
N TYR A 12 1.31 1.02 -8.07
CA TYR A 12 2.70 0.60 -8.10
C TYR A 12 3.54 1.65 -7.41
N ASP A 13 4.47 1.21 -6.55
CA ASP A 13 5.40 2.12 -5.90
C ASP A 13 6.75 1.45 -5.68
N VAL A 14 7.79 2.25 -5.59
CA VAL A 14 9.18 1.84 -5.37
C VAL A 14 9.83 2.81 -4.41
N HIS A 15 10.55 2.29 -3.43
CA HIS A 15 11.42 3.09 -2.57
C HIS A 15 12.81 2.47 -2.47
N ARG A 16 13.81 3.34 -2.33
CA ARG A 16 15.21 2.94 -2.18
C ARG A 16 15.46 2.41 -0.76
N LEU A 17 16.23 1.31 -0.68
CA LEU A 17 16.76 0.81 0.60
C LEU A 17 18.01 1.60 0.99
N VAL A 18 18.02 2.11 2.22
CA VAL A 18 19.15 2.87 2.78
C VAL A 18 19.39 2.46 4.23
N GLU A 19 20.60 2.70 4.71
CA GLU A 19 20.93 2.53 6.12
C GLU A 19 20.31 3.66 6.96
N GLY A 20 20.08 3.41 8.25
CA GLY A 20 19.61 4.42 9.19
C GLY A 20 18.12 4.72 9.14
N ARG A 21 17.33 3.90 8.43
CA ARG A 21 15.87 4.02 8.35
C ARG A 21 15.22 2.71 8.82
N ASP A 22 14.05 2.83 9.44
CA ASP A 22 13.20 1.69 9.73
C ASP A 22 12.60 1.12 8.45
N LEU A 23 12.49 -0.19 8.38
CA LEU A 23 11.74 -0.86 7.32
C LEU A 23 10.31 -1.05 7.79
N ILE A 24 9.38 -0.34 7.16
CA ILE A 24 7.96 -0.40 7.46
C ILE A 24 7.23 -0.86 6.20
N LEU A 25 6.49 -1.94 6.31
CA LEU A 25 5.69 -2.51 5.22
C LEU A 25 4.32 -2.90 5.75
N GLY A 26 3.26 -2.42 5.10
CA GLY A 26 1.90 -2.70 5.53
C GLY A 26 1.62 -2.26 6.97
N GLY A 27 2.25 -1.19 7.41
CA GLY A 27 2.13 -0.67 8.77
C GLY A 27 2.90 -1.43 9.83
N ILE A 28 3.73 -2.42 9.43
CA ILE A 28 4.49 -3.27 10.35
C ILE A 28 5.98 -2.93 10.24
N LYS A 29 6.62 -2.66 11.38
CA LYS A 29 8.06 -2.52 11.44
C LYS A 29 8.71 -3.90 11.37
N ILE A 30 9.56 -4.08 10.36
CA ILE A 30 10.26 -5.33 10.09
C ILE A 30 11.74 -5.14 10.43
N GLU A 31 12.28 -6.04 11.23
CA GLU A 31 13.69 -5.99 11.58
C GLU A 31 14.56 -6.28 10.35
N HIS A 32 15.42 -5.33 10.00
CA HIS A 32 16.35 -5.43 8.88
C HIS A 32 17.46 -4.39 9.05
N THR A 33 18.57 -4.60 8.36
CA THR A 33 19.73 -3.68 8.41
C THR A 33 19.48 -2.36 7.69
N LYS A 34 18.53 -2.33 6.75
CA LYS A 34 18.14 -1.15 5.97
C LYS A 34 16.64 -0.92 6.05
N GLY A 35 16.23 0.31 5.82
CA GLY A 35 14.84 0.69 5.66
C GLY A 35 14.63 1.45 4.37
N LEU A 36 13.39 1.84 4.11
CA LEU A 36 13.02 2.54 2.88
C LEU A 36 13.14 4.05 3.06
N LEU A 37 13.64 4.72 2.03
CA LEU A 37 13.82 6.16 1.99
C LEU A 37 12.61 6.82 1.33
N GLY A 38 12.07 7.82 1.99
CA GLY A 38 10.98 8.66 1.47
C GLY A 38 10.64 9.78 2.44
N HIS A 39 9.76 10.67 2.00
CA HIS A 39 9.30 11.83 2.79
C HIS A 39 8.46 11.39 4.00
N SER A 40 7.57 10.39 3.82
CA SER A 40 6.82 9.74 4.89
C SER A 40 7.65 8.62 5.54
N ASP A 41 6.98 7.63 6.14
CA ASP A 41 7.64 6.39 6.61
C ASP A 41 8.11 5.49 5.46
N ALA A 42 7.80 5.87 4.21
CA ALA A 42 8.17 5.15 2.99
C ALA A 42 7.63 3.70 2.92
N ASP A 43 6.47 3.46 3.52
CA ASP A 43 5.77 2.17 3.43
C ASP A 43 5.30 1.94 1.98
N VAL A 44 6.15 1.29 1.19
CA VAL A 44 5.92 1.08 -0.25
C VAL A 44 4.66 0.26 -0.52
N LEU A 45 4.31 -0.67 0.37
CA LEU A 45 3.11 -1.48 0.23
C LEU A 45 1.84 -0.66 0.45
N ALA A 46 1.81 0.14 1.51
CA ALA A 46 0.70 1.05 1.78
C ALA A 46 0.55 2.09 0.67
N HIS A 47 1.66 2.61 0.13
CA HIS A 47 1.64 3.58 -0.97
C HIS A 47 1.05 2.97 -2.25
N ALA A 48 1.45 1.75 -2.61
CA ALA A 48 0.87 1.06 -3.77
C ALA A 48 -0.64 0.83 -3.59
N LEU A 49 -1.05 0.44 -2.39
CA LEU A 49 -2.47 0.22 -2.07
C LEU A 49 -3.27 1.54 -2.15
N MET A 50 -2.74 2.63 -1.61
CA MET A 50 -3.39 3.94 -1.69
C MET A 50 -3.51 4.41 -3.15
N ASP A 51 -2.47 4.23 -3.96
CA ASP A 51 -2.53 4.58 -5.39
C ASP A 51 -3.58 3.75 -6.13
N ALA A 52 -3.73 2.48 -5.77
CA ALA A 52 -4.78 1.63 -6.34
C ALA A 52 -6.19 2.16 -5.98
N LEU A 53 -6.40 2.52 -4.73
CA LEU A 53 -7.67 3.08 -4.26
C LEU A 53 -7.99 4.41 -4.96
N LEU A 54 -7.03 5.32 -5.02
CA LEU A 54 -7.19 6.61 -5.70
C LEU A 54 -7.39 6.44 -7.20
N GLY A 55 -6.67 5.49 -7.81
CA GLY A 55 -6.85 5.16 -9.23
C GLY A 55 -8.26 4.65 -9.52
N ALA A 56 -8.80 3.77 -8.69
CA ALA A 56 -10.17 3.29 -8.81
C ALA A 56 -11.20 4.43 -8.75
N MET A 57 -10.96 5.40 -7.89
CA MET A 57 -11.83 6.57 -7.72
C MET A 57 -11.58 7.68 -8.76
N ARG A 58 -10.55 7.54 -9.60
CA ARG A 58 -10.13 8.59 -10.54
C ARG A 58 -9.76 9.89 -9.82
N ALA A 59 -9.18 9.76 -8.62
CA ALA A 59 -8.83 10.86 -7.73
C ALA A 59 -7.33 11.22 -7.78
N GLY A 60 -6.62 10.76 -8.80
CA GLY A 60 -5.18 10.99 -8.95
C GLY A 60 -4.33 9.95 -8.26
N ASP A 61 -3.31 10.39 -7.56
CA ASP A 61 -2.36 9.54 -6.83
C ASP A 61 -1.99 10.16 -5.48
N ILE A 62 -1.20 9.43 -4.68
CA ILE A 62 -0.79 9.89 -3.36
C ILE A 62 0.10 11.14 -3.42
N GLY A 63 0.89 11.31 -4.47
CA GLY A 63 1.73 12.50 -4.64
C GLY A 63 0.93 13.77 -4.85
N GLN A 64 -0.26 13.68 -5.44
CA GLN A 64 -1.19 14.79 -5.59
C GLN A 64 -1.94 15.08 -4.30
N LEU A 65 -2.36 14.05 -3.59
CA LEU A 65 -3.14 14.19 -2.35
C LEU A 65 -2.25 14.55 -1.15
N PHE A 66 -1.05 13.98 -1.08
CA PHE A 66 -0.08 14.18 0.00
C PHE A 66 1.29 14.55 -0.59
N PRO A 67 1.47 15.79 -1.08
CA PRO A 67 2.73 16.18 -1.73
C PRO A 67 3.94 16.00 -0.82
N ASP A 68 5.02 15.44 -1.35
CA ASP A 68 6.29 15.29 -0.63
C ASP A 68 6.98 16.62 -0.34
N THR A 69 6.52 17.70 -0.97
CA THR A 69 6.96 19.07 -0.70
C THR A 69 6.26 19.70 0.50
N ASP A 70 5.19 19.08 1.02
CA ASP A 70 4.44 19.61 2.16
C ASP A 70 5.06 19.09 3.47
N PRO A 71 5.61 20.00 4.32
CA PRO A 71 6.19 19.61 5.60
C PRO A 71 5.23 18.87 6.53
N ALA A 72 3.92 19.03 6.35
CA ALA A 72 2.90 18.38 7.18
C ALA A 72 2.97 16.85 7.06
N TYR A 73 3.50 16.31 5.94
CA TYR A 73 3.59 14.87 5.69
C TYR A 73 4.99 14.30 5.90
N GLU A 74 5.94 15.12 6.34
CA GLU A 74 7.28 14.64 6.67
C GLU A 74 7.21 13.65 7.83
N GLY A 75 7.75 12.44 7.63
CA GLY A 75 7.70 11.37 8.63
C GLY A 75 6.30 10.80 8.86
N ALA A 76 5.32 11.11 8.01
CA ALA A 76 3.94 10.69 8.20
C ALA A 76 3.80 9.17 8.27
N ASP A 77 2.93 8.71 9.16
CA ASP A 77 2.51 7.32 9.24
C ASP A 77 1.57 7.00 8.08
N SER A 78 2.01 6.12 7.18
CA SER A 78 1.22 5.74 6.00
C SER A 78 -0.10 5.06 6.35
N MET A 79 -0.24 4.50 7.54
CA MET A 79 -1.53 3.96 8.00
C MET A 79 -2.55 5.08 8.25
N VAL A 80 -2.11 6.22 8.75
CA VAL A 80 -2.97 7.40 8.87
C VAL A 80 -3.40 7.90 7.49
N LEU A 81 -2.46 7.97 6.54
CA LEU A 81 -2.77 8.38 5.17
C LEU A 81 -3.74 7.38 4.50
N LEU A 82 -3.54 6.09 4.70
CA LEU A 82 -4.44 5.04 4.18
C LEU A 82 -5.86 5.20 4.74
N SER A 83 -5.98 5.50 6.02
CA SER A 83 -7.28 5.78 6.65
C SER A 83 -7.98 6.97 5.97
N GLN A 84 -7.25 8.03 5.65
CA GLN A 84 -7.79 9.21 4.96
C GLN A 84 -8.23 8.87 3.53
N VAL A 85 -7.47 8.05 2.82
CA VAL A 85 -7.85 7.59 1.47
C VAL A 85 -9.12 6.75 1.53
N MET A 86 -9.25 5.86 2.51
CA MET A 86 -10.48 5.08 2.70
C MET A 86 -11.68 5.97 3.03
N GLN A 87 -11.48 7.03 3.80
CA GLN A 87 -12.55 7.99 4.06
C GLN A 87 -13.02 8.66 2.77
N LEU A 88 -12.10 9.02 1.87
CA LEU A 88 -12.43 9.56 0.56
C LEU A 88 -13.27 8.55 -0.25
N VAL A 89 -12.89 7.28 -0.27
CA VAL A 89 -13.62 6.21 -0.96
C VAL A 89 -15.06 6.13 -0.43
N ARG A 90 -15.22 6.11 0.89
CA ARG A 90 -16.53 6.01 1.54
C ARG A 90 -17.39 7.25 1.35
N ASN A 91 -16.79 8.43 1.33
CA ASN A 91 -17.53 9.68 1.08
C ASN A 91 -18.18 9.69 -0.31
N GLU A 92 -17.59 8.98 -1.27
CA GLU A 92 -18.17 8.81 -2.61
C GLU A 92 -19.16 7.63 -2.69
N GLY A 93 -19.46 6.99 -1.56
CA GLY A 93 -20.42 5.89 -1.48
C GLY A 93 -19.89 4.52 -1.86
N PHE A 94 -18.57 4.37 -1.99
CA PHE A 94 -17.94 3.10 -2.33
C PHE A 94 -17.40 2.38 -1.09
N GLU A 95 -17.28 1.06 -1.21
CA GLU A 95 -16.63 0.20 -0.23
C GLU A 95 -15.56 -0.65 -0.92
N LEU A 96 -14.54 -1.03 -0.16
CA LEU A 96 -13.55 -2.01 -0.62
C LEU A 96 -14.17 -3.41 -0.56
N LEU A 97 -14.29 -4.06 -1.72
CA LEU A 97 -14.79 -5.43 -1.82
C LEU A 97 -13.66 -6.44 -1.72
N ASP A 98 -12.51 -6.12 -2.31
CA ASP A 98 -11.35 -7.01 -2.33
C ASP A 98 -10.09 -6.24 -2.72
N CYS A 99 -8.93 -6.74 -2.30
CA CYS A 99 -7.65 -6.25 -2.82
C CYS A 99 -6.59 -7.35 -2.74
N ASP A 100 -5.61 -7.26 -3.63
CA ASP A 100 -4.45 -8.14 -3.65
C ASP A 100 -3.19 -7.31 -3.83
N CYS A 101 -2.18 -7.61 -3.03
CA CYS A 101 -0.93 -6.88 -3.02
C CYS A 101 0.25 -7.83 -3.20
N THR A 102 1.25 -7.38 -3.94
CA THR A 102 2.51 -8.10 -4.13
C THR A 102 3.68 -7.19 -3.74
N VAL A 103 4.58 -7.72 -2.93
CA VAL A 103 5.84 -7.02 -2.58
C VAL A 103 7.00 -7.78 -3.18
N ALA A 104 7.83 -7.09 -3.95
CA ALA A 104 9.07 -7.64 -4.48
C ALA A 104 10.24 -7.13 -3.64
N ALA A 105 10.87 -8.04 -2.89
CA ALA A 105 12.02 -7.75 -2.04
C ALA A 105 12.96 -8.95 -2.08
N GLN A 106 14.24 -8.70 -2.30
CA GLN A 106 15.24 -9.77 -2.26
C GLN A 106 15.50 -10.22 -0.82
N ALA A 107 15.47 -9.30 0.11
CA ALA A 107 15.57 -9.49 1.57
C ALA A 107 14.87 -8.32 2.26
N PRO A 108 14.40 -8.50 3.52
CA PRO A 108 14.36 -9.72 4.30
C PRO A 108 13.25 -10.67 3.82
N LYS A 109 13.15 -11.86 4.43
CA LYS A 109 12.01 -12.76 4.20
C LYS A 109 10.75 -12.14 4.78
N LEU A 110 9.72 -11.97 3.96
CA LEU A 110 8.48 -11.30 4.35
C LEU A 110 7.36 -12.27 4.78
N LEU A 111 7.48 -13.55 4.43
CA LEU A 111 6.45 -14.53 4.76
C LEU A 111 6.07 -14.56 6.26
N PRO A 112 7.02 -14.48 7.20
CA PRO A 112 6.67 -14.44 8.63
C PRO A 112 5.83 -13.23 9.04
N HIS A 113 5.84 -12.15 8.25
CA HIS A 113 5.17 -10.89 8.54
C HIS A 113 3.86 -10.71 7.77
N ARG A 114 3.54 -11.63 6.85
CA ARG A 114 2.40 -11.50 5.94
C ARG A 114 1.08 -11.29 6.67
N ASP A 115 0.78 -12.11 7.65
CA ASP A 115 -0.50 -12.02 8.36
C ASP A 115 -0.59 -10.75 9.20
N ALA A 116 0.51 -10.31 9.81
CA ALA A 116 0.55 -9.04 10.54
C ALA A 116 0.27 -7.85 9.61
N MET A 117 0.86 -7.84 8.41
CA MET A 117 0.62 -6.80 7.40
C MET A 117 -0.85 -6.80 6.95
N ARG A 118 -1.39 -7.97 6.63
CA ARG A 118 -2.80 -8.11 6.23
C ARG A 118 -3.74 -7.58 7.30
N ASN A 119 -3.55 -8.05 8.54
CA ASN A 119 -4.40 -7.68 9.66
C ASN A 119 -4.33 -6.17 9.93
N ARG A 120 -3.14 -5.58 9.89
CA ARG A 120 -2.97 -4.15 10.14
C ARG A 120 -3.66 -3.30 9.06
N MET A 121 -3.44 -3.61 7.79
CA MET A 121 -4.07 -2.87 6.70
C MET A 121 -5.58 -3.04 6.70
N ALA A 122 -6.09 -4.25 6.96
CA ALA A 122 -7.52 -4.51 7.06
C ALA A 122 -8.17 -3.70 8.20
N GLU A 123 -7.53 -3.67 9.37
CA GLU A 123 -7.98 -2.87 10.50
C GLU A 123 -8.10 -1.39 10.15
N VAL A 124 -7.06 -0.84 9.54
CA VAL A 124 -7.01 0.59 9.14
C VAL A 124 -8.07 0.90 8.09
N MET A 125 -8.28 -0.01 7.14
CA MET A 125 -9.29 0.16 6.09
C MET A 125 -10.71 -0.16 6.54
N GLY A 126 -10.89 -0.69 7.75
CA GLY A 126 -12.21 -1.04 8.27
C GLY A 126 -12.86 -2.21 7.55
N VAL A 127 -12.08 -3.19 7.12
CA VAL A 127 -12.53 -4.41 6.44
C VAL A 127 -12.00 -5.64 7.16
N THR A 128 -12.58 -6.80 6.85
CA THR A 128 -12.08 -8.08 7.40
C THR A 128 -10.82 -8.52 6.64
N PRO A 129 -9.88 -9.23 7.31
CA PRO A 129 -8.62 -9.63 6.68
C PRO A 129 -8.74 -10.50 5.44
N ASP A 130 -9.85 -11.21 5.27
CA ASP A 130 -10.11 -12.03 4.07
C ASP A 130 -10.23 -11.18 2.79
N LYS A 131 -10.44 -9.87 2.91
CA LYS A 131 -10.50 -8.93 1.78
C LYS A 131 -9.13 -8.34 1.43
N VAL A 132 -8.07 -8.73 2.13
CA VAL A 132 -6.73 -8.20 1.93
C VAL A 132 -5.77 -9.34 1.63
N GLY A 133 -5.33 -9.43 0.38
CA GLY A 133 -4.28 -10.36 -0.02
C GLY A 133 -2.92 -9.70 0.05
N VAL A 134 -1.94 -10.41 0.59
CA VAL A 134 -0.53 -9.99 0.56
C VAL A 134 0.32 -11.21 0.25
N LYS A 135 1.18 -11.08 -0.74
CA LYS A 135 2.21 -12.06 -1.07
C LYS A 135 3.51 -11.34 -1.37
N ALA A 136 4.60 -12.03 -1.21
CA ALA A 136 5.94 -11.51 -1.47
C ALA A 136 6.69 -12.41 -2.45
N THR A 137 7.59 -11.82 -3.19
CA THR A 137 8.47 -12.52 -4.11
C THR A 137 9.86 -11.89 -4.12
N THR A 138 10.87 -12.68 -4.46
CA THR A 138 12.15 -12.13 -4.89
C THR A 138 12.11 -11.87 -6.38
N THR A 139 13.16 -11.26 -6.93
CA THR A 139 13.36 -11.14 -8.38
C THR A 139 14.50 -12.03 -8.88
N GLU A 140 14.83 -13.09 -8.14
CA GLU A 140 15.89 -14.04 -8.51
C GLU A 140 17.26 -13.36 -8.70
N GLY A 141 17.55 -12.35 -7.91
CA GLY A 141 18.78 -11.57 -8.02
C GLY A 141 18.82 -10.57 -9.17
N LEU A 142 17.71 -10.41 -9.90
CA LEU A 142 17.66 -9.55 -11.10
C LEU A 142 17.18 -8.14 -10.74
N GLY A 143 17.75 -7.15 -11.42
CA GLY A 143 17.33 -5.76 -11.34
C GLY A 143 17.61 -5.11 -9.98
N PHE A 144 17.00 -3.95 -9.75
CA PHE A 144 17.22 -3.15 -8.53
C PHE A 144 16.68 -3.83 -7.26
N VAL A 145 15.64 -4.65 -7.39
CA VAL A 145 15.15 -5.45 -6.26
C VAL A 145 16.16 -6.55 -5.94
N GLY A 146 16.64 -7.26 -6.97
CA GLY A 146 17.57 -8.37 -6.81
C GLY A 146 18.93 -7.95 -6.25
N THR A 147 19.39 -6.73 -6.55
CA THR A 147 20.61 -6.15 -5.99
C THR A 147 20.41 -5.46 -4.64
N GLN A 148 19.19 -5.49 -4.10
CA GLN A 148 18.82 -4.85 -2.84
C GLN A 148 18.99 -3.33 -2.83
N GLU A 149 18.83 -2.68 -3.98
CA GLU A 149 18.78 -1.22 -4.06
C GLU A 149 17.44 -0.66 -3.63
N GLY A 150 16.36 -1.44 -3.78
CA GLY A 150 15.02 -1.00 -3.44
C GLY A 150 14.04 -2.15 -3.28
N ILE A 151 12.84 -1.80 -2.86
CA ILE A 151 11.68 -2.68 -2.76
C ILE A 151 10.57 -2.08 -3.61
N ALA A 152 9.89 -2.92 -4.37
CA ALA A 152 8.72 -2.54 -5.17
C ALA A 152 7.46 -3.22 -4.64
N ALA A 153 6.32 -2.57 -4.84
CA ALA A 153 5.03 -3.14 -4.49
C ALA A 153 3.98 -2.82 -5.55
N TRP A 154 3.04 -3.72 -5.71
CA TRP A 154 1.87 -3.60 -6.58
C TRP A 154 0.62 -3.88 -5.77
N ALA A 155 -0.46 -3.20 -6.10
CA ALA A 155 -1.76 -3.47 -5.50
C ALA A 155 -2.85 -3.38 -6.56
N VAL A 156 -3.86 -4.23 -6.42
CA VAL A 156 -5.09 -4.19 -7.21
C VAL A 156 -6.25 -4.13 -6.23
N VAL A 157 -7.20 -3.26 -6.47
CA VAL A 157 -8.40 -3.13 -5.64
C VAL A 157 -9.66 -3.27 -6.48
N LEU A 158 -10.69 -3.80 -5.86
CA LEU A 158 -12.05 -3.80 -6.38
C LEU A 158 -12.92 -3.05 -5.39
N LEU A 159 -13.52 -1.97 -5.85
CA LEU A 159 -14.49 -1.18 -5.09
C LEU A 159 -15.89 -1.43 -5.63
N GLY A 160 -16.88 -1.32 -4.77
CA GLY A 160 -18.26 -1.46 -5.17
C GLY A 160 -19.17 -0.45 -4.48
N ARG A 161 -20.23 -0.09 -5.15
CA ARG A 161 -21.31 0.73 -4.62
C ARG A 161 -22.63 0.02 -4.91
N SER A 162 -23.45 -0.12 -3.86
CA SER A 162 -24.76 -0.72 -4.02
C SER A 162 -25.60 0.11 -5.01
N ALA A 163 -26.30 -0.59 -5.86
CA ALA A 163 -27.28 0.04 -6.73
C ALA A 163 -28.40 0.67 -5.90
N GLN A 164 -28.75 1.90 -6.22
CA GLN A 164 -29.89 2.60 -5.60
C GLN A 164 -31.19 2.25 -6.29
#